data_b46a677086d4876a71399e3698969971
#
_entry.id   b46a677086d4876a71399e3698969971
#
_cell.length_a   1.000
_cell.length_b   1.000
_cell.length_c   1.000
_cell.angle_alpha   90.00
_cell.angle_beta   90.00
_cell.angle_gamma   90.00
#
_symmetry.space_group_name_H-M   'P 1'
#
loop_
_entity.id
_entity.type
_entity.pdbx_description
1 polymer ?
#
loop_
_entity_poly.entity_id
_entity_poly.type
_entity_poly.pdbx_seq_one_letter_code
_entity_poly.pdbx_strand_id
1 'polypeptide(L)'
;MAFQKKRTTRVLVVDDEESMREILSDFLSSLGYKVVCATNGEEGLTEYREDHFDVVISDLMMSPMNGLELLNQIKIINPTAIFIMITGYPSIDTAMDAIKKGANDYIIKPFNLDEIKMKVERAILERSLKGRLKNVQGIVWCLLISIPVWLILGIVLARLLK
;
A
#
# COMPACT_ATOMS: atom_id res chain seq x y z
N MET A 1 -21.72 12.72 -17.27
CA MET A 1 -20.41 12.19 -16.87
C MET A 1 -20.19 12.56 -15.40
N ALA A 2 -20.32 11.61 -14.49
CA ALA A 2 -20.06 11.86 -13.08
C ALA A 2 -18.54 11.98 -12.89
N PHE A 3 -18.07 13.16 -12.52
CA PHE A 3 -16.69 13.36 -12.05
C PHE A 3 -16.52 12.52 -10.78
N GLN A 4 -15.89 11.34 -10.89
CA GLN A 4 -15.40 10.66 -9.71
C GLN A 4 -14.36 11.60 -9.06
N LYS A 5 -14.73 12.19 -7.92
CA LYS A 5 -13.83 12.99 -7.10
C LYS A 5 -12.63 12.09 -6.75
N LYS A 6 -11.50 12.32 -7.42
CA LYS A 6 -10.27 11.55 -7.19
C LYS A 6 -9.94 11.71 -5.71
N ARG A 7 -10.06 10.60 -4.95
CA ARG A 7 -9.75 10.60 -3.51
C ARG A 7 -8.29 11.03 -3.36
N THR A 8 -8.05 12.04 -2.55
CA THR A 8 -6.69 12.50 -2.26
C THR A 8 -5.93 11.37 -1.56
N THR A 9 -4.81 10.95 -2.12
CA THR A 9 -3.92 9.95 -1.53
C THR A 9 -3.37 10.46 -0.21
N ARG A 10 -3.43 9.64 0.83
CA ARG A 10 -2.94 9.96 2.17
C ARG A 10 -1.64 9.22 2.43
N VAL A 11 -0.64 9.95 2.90
CA VAL A 11 0.70 9.44 3.18
C VAL A 11 1.02 9.65 4.65
N LEU A 12 1.48 8.61 5.33
CA LEU A 12 2.07 8.68 6.67
C LEU A 12 3.59 8.67 6.53
N VAL A 13 4.25 9.69 7.07
CA VAL A 13 5.71 9.81 7.11
C VAL A 13 6.15 9.60 8.55
N VAL A 14 7.05 8.64 8.78
CA VAL A 14 7.55 8.28 10.11
C VAL A 14 9.08 8.34 10.10
N ASP A 15 9.65 9.29 10.79
CA ASP A 15 11.10 9.48 10.90
C ASP A 15 11.37 10.22 12.23
N ASP A 16 12.41 9.88 12.97
CA ASP A 16 12.75 10.58 14.22
C ASP A 16 13.44 11.93 13.96
N GLU A 17 13.98 12.13 12.77
CA GLU A 17 14.61 13.37 12.34
C GLU A 17 13.55 14.38 11.83
N GLU A 18 13.41 15.52 12.54
CA GLU A 18 12.42 16.56 12.22
C GLU A 18 12.61 17.13 10.82
N SER A 19 13.86 17.43 10.46
CA SER A 19 14.21 17.97 9.13
C SER A 19 13.78 17.04 7.99
N MET A 20 13.89 15.73 8.19
CA MET A 20 13.47 14.74 7.20
C MET A 20 11.95 14.69 7.07
N ARG A 21 11.22 14.73 8.19
CA ARG A 21 9.76 14.79 8.18
C ARG A 21 9.25 16.04 7.46
N GLU A 22 9.86 17.21 7.74
CA GLU A 22 9.51 18.47 7.06
C GLU A 22 9.74 18.41 5.55
N ILE A 23 10.94 17.98 5.13
CA ILE A 23 11.29 17.87 3.71
C ILE A 23 10.32 16.94 2.97
N LEU A 24 10.05 15.76 3.52
CA LEU A 24 9.14 14.80 2.90
C LEU A 24 7.69 15.29 2.89
N SER A 25 7.25 15.92 3.99
CA SER A 25 5.91 16.47 4.12
C SER A 25 5.65 17.59 3.11
N ASP A 26 6.56 18.54 3.00
CA ASP A 26 6.44 19.67 2.07
C ASP A 26 6.46 19.19 0.62
N PHE A 27 7.40 18.31 0.29
CA PHE A 27 7.51 17.74 -1.04
C PHE A 27 6.25 16.97 -1.46
N LEU A 28 5.80 16.03 -0.63
CA LEU A 28 4.64 15.20 -0.93
C LEU A 28 3.34 16.04 -0.96
N SER A 29 3.24 17.05 -0.09
CA SER A 29 2.11 17.99 -0.10
C SER A 29 2.08 18.81 -1.37
N SER A 30 3.24 19.23 -1.90
CA SER A 30 3.34 19.94 -3.19
C SER A 30 2.87 19.10 -4.38
N LEU A 31 2.94 17.77 -4.27
CA LEU A 31 2.41 16.81 -5.24
C LEU A 31 0.89 16.54 -5.07
N GLY A 32 0.25 17.18 -4.08
CA GLY A 32 -1.18 17.06 -3.81
C GLY A 32 -1.56 15.87 -2.92
N TYR A 33 -0.61 15.24 -2.22
CA TYR A 33 -0.89 14.23 -1.21
C TYR A 33 -1.30 14.89 0.12
N LYS A 34 -2.10 14.19 0.91
CA LYS A 34 -2.37 14.59 2.30
C LYS A 34 -1.38 13.86 3.21
N VAL A 35 -0.47 14.61 3.82
CA VAL A 35 0.60 14.03 4.64
C VAL A 35 0.28 14.18 6.13
N VAL A 36 0.57 13.14 6.89
CA VAL A 36 0.62 13.13 8.36
C VAL A 36 2.01 12.64 8.73
N CYS A 37 2.62 13.26 9.75
CA CYS A 37 3.94 12.91 10.23
C CYS A 37 3.85 12.30 11.64
N ALA A 38 4.75 11.35 11.90
CA ALA A 38 4.97 10.76 13.22
C ALA A 38 6.48 10.71 13.52
N THR A 39 6.84 10.82 14.79
CA THR A 39 8.23 10.93 15.23
C THR A 39 8.92 9.60 15.50
N ASN A 40 8.15 8.52 15.59
CA ASN A 40 8.63 7.17 15.86
C ASN A 40 7.58 6.12 15.44
N GLY A 41 7.97 4.84 15.52
CA GLY A 41 7.08 3.75 15.09
C GLY A 41 5.81 3.59 15.93
N GLU A 42 5.85 3.89 17.24
CA GLU A 42 4.66 3.77 18.10
C GLU A 42 3.61 4.84 17.75
N GLU A 43 4.04 6.09 17.59
CA GLU A 43 3.19 7.17 17.13
C GLU A 43 2.65 6.87 15.72
N GLY A 44 3.52 6.43 14.80
CA GLY A 44 3.12 6.02 13.45
C GLY A 44 2.09 4.90 13.43
N LEU A 45 2.21 3.92 14.32
CA LEU A 45 1.23 2.84 14.46
C LEU A 45 -0.10 3.35 15.02
N THR A 46 -0.07 4.29 15.96
CA THR A 46 -1.26 4.93 16.53
C THR A 46 -2.01 5.70 15.45
N GLU A 47 -1.33 6.57 14.70
CA GLU A 47 -1.89 7.31 13.57
C GLU A 47 -2.50 6.35 12.53
N TYR A 48 -1.79 5.26 12.20
CA TYR A 48 -2.26 4.29 11.22
C TYR A 48 -3.54 3.55 11.66
N ARG A 49 -3.76 3.37 12.95
CA ARG A 49 -4.97 2.74 13.51
C ARG A 49 -6.16 3.69 13.55
N GLU A 50 -5.92 4.98 13.76
CA GLU A 50 -6.97 6.00 13.90
C GLU A 50 -7.48 6.49 12.55
N ASP A 51 -6.64 6.43 11.52
CA ASP A 51 -7.00 6.96 10.22
C ASP A 51 -6.55 6.01 9.08
N HIS A 52 -7.02 6.30 7.88
CA HIS A 52 -6.68 5.52 6.70
C HIS A 52 -5.53 6.16 5.93
N PHE A 53 -4.47 5.39 5.68
CA PHE A 53 -3.36 5.79 4.84
C PHE A 53 -3.22 4.87 3.62
N ASP A 54 -2.91 5.47 2.48
CA ASP A 54 -2.66 4.74 1.24
C ASP A 54 -1.20 4.29 1.14
N VAL A 55 -0.27 5.10 1.68
CA VAL A 55 1.17 4.87 1.69
C VAL A 55 1.75 5.20 3.05
N VAL A 56 2.68 4.40 3.51
CA VAL A 56 3.54 4.67 4.67
C VAL A 56 4.98 4.75 4.19
N ILE A 57 5.68 5.81 4.59
CA ILE A 57 7.11 6.00 4.37
C ILE A 57 7.74 6.08 5.75
N SER A 58 8.66 5.16 6.06
CA SER A 58 9.24 5.08 7.41
C SER A 58 10.75 4.97 7.36
N ASP A 59 11.42 5.68 8.25
CA ASP A 59 12.81 5.36 8.56
C ASP A 59 12.91 3.97 9.18
N LEU A 60 14.05 3.32 8.97
CA LEU A 60 14.36 2.03 9.56
C LEU A 60 14.77 2.16 11.02
N MET A 61 15.64 3.15 11.32
CA MET A 61 16.33 3.26 12.60
C MET A 61 15.66 4.31 13.46
N MET A 62 14.69 3.91 14.26
CA MET A 62 13.94 4.75 15.20
C MET A 62 13.81 4.05 16.55
N SER A 63 13.58 4.80 17.62
CA SER A 63 13.28 4.30 18.96
C SER A 63 12.00 4.95 19.48
N PRO A 64 11.14 4.26 20.25
CA PRO A 64 11.30 2.91 20.78
C PRO A 64 10.92 1.78 19.79
N MET A 65 10.11 2.02 18.78
CA MET A 65 9.73 1.06 17.74
C MET A 65 10.42 1.40 16.42
N ASN A 66 11.20 0.47 15.87
CA ASN A 66 11.88 0.65 14.59
C ASN A 66 10.94 0.44 13.38
N GLY A 67 11.42 0.81 12.17
CA GLY A 67 10.63 0.73 10.94
C GLY A 67 10.25 -0.70 10.52
N LEU A 68 11.07 -1.72 10.85
CA LEU A 68 10.73 -3.12 10.55
C LEU A 68 9.62 -3.66 11.48
N GLU A 69 9.61 -3.23 12.72
CA GLU A 69 8.55 -3.55 13.67
C GLU A 69 7.25 -2.87 13.26
N LEU A 70 7.32 -1.58 12.92
CA LEU A 70 6.17 -0.83 12.40
C LEU A 70 5.60 -1.48 11.12
N LEU A 71 6.46 -1.83 10.16
CA LEU A 71 6.05 -2.55 8.95
C LEU A 71 5.28 -3.83 9.29
N ASN A 72 5.81 -4.64 10.19
CA ASN A 72 5.18 -5.89 10.59
C ASN A 72 3.79 -5.65 11.19
N GLN A 73 3.66 -4.69 12.10
CA GLN A 73 2.37 -4.34 12.71
C GLN A 73 1.36 -3.84 11.69
N ILE A 74 1.79 -2.96 10.78
CA ILE A 74 0.92 -2.45 9.70
C ILE A 74 0.47 -3.57 8.75
N LYS A 75 1.34 -4.52 8.41
CA LYS A 75 0.98 -5.64 7.53
C LYS A 75 0.04 -6.65 8.20
N ILE A 76 0.06 -6.77 9.52
CA ILE A 76 -0.96 -7.52 10.27
C ILE A 76 -2.32 -6.85 10.17
N ILE A 77 -2.39 -5.52 10.30
CA ILE A 77 -3.64 -4.74 10.20
C ILE A 77 -4.15 -4.73 8.75
N ASN A 78 -3.27 -4.46 7.80
CA ASN A 78 -3.59 -4.36 6.37
C ASN A 78 -2.48 -4.97 5.52
N PRO A 79 -2.61 -6.24 5.10
CA PRO A 79 -1.61 -6.91 4.26
C PRO A 79 -1.35 -6.22 2.91
N THR A 80 -2.27 -5.37 2.46
CA THR A 80 -2.16 -4.64 1.18
C THR A 80 -1.66 -3.20 1.34
N ALA A 81 -1.31 -2.78 2.56
CA ALA A 81 -0.73 -1.45 2.80
C ALA A 81 0.55 -1.25 1.96
N ILE A 82 0.68 -0.09 1.35
CA ILE A 82 1.94 0.29 0.69
C ILE A 82 2.88 0.80 1.78
N PHE A 83 4.07 0.19 1.85
CA PHE A 83 5.10 0.56 2.82
C PHE A 83 6.44 0.71 2.10
N ILE A 84 7.06 1.88 2.23
CA ILE A 84 8.36 2.22 1.68
C ILE A 84 9.31 2.46 2.85
N MET A 85 10.39 1.71 2.92
CA MET A 85 11.42 1.84 3.95
C MET A 85 12.49 2.82 3.49
N ILE A 86 12.91 3.73 4.37
CA ILE A 86 14.06 4.61 4.14
C ILE A 86 15.13 4.31 5.18
N THR A 87 16.42 4.44 4.87
CA THR A 87 17.48 4.29 5.85
C THR A 87 18.79 4.96 5.46
N GLY A 88 19.48 5.50 6.46
CA GLY A 88 20.88 5.95 6.35
C GLY A 88 21.90 4.83 6.59
N TYR A 89 21.47 3.66 7.07
CA TYR A 89 22.35 2.54 7.43
C TYR A 89 21.96 1.28 6.64
N PRO A 90 22.24 1.25 5.33
CA PRO A 90 21.83 0.13 4.49
C PRO A 90 22.67 -1.12 4.78
N SER A 91 21.98 -2.27 4.85
CA SER A 91 22.62 -3.58 4.78
C SER A 91 21.79 -4.52 3.89
N ILE A 92 22.44 -5.54 3.36
CA ILE A 92 21.72 -6.55 2.56
C ILE A 92 20.66 -7.23 3.41
N ASP A 93 20.97 -7.53 4.67
CA ASP A 93 20.08 -8.25 5.58
C ASP A 93 18.83 -7.41 5.89
N THR A 94 18.99 -6.13 6.23
CA THR A 94 17.84 -5.24 6.52
C THR A 94 16.98 -5.01 5.30
N ALA A 95 17.56 -4.86 4.11
CA ALA A 95 16.81 -4.72 2.88
C ALA A 95 16.01 -5.98 2.55
N MET A 96 16.66 -7.17 2.65
CA MET A 96 15.98 -8.45 2.44
C MET A 96 14.87 -8.70 3.45
N ASP A 97 15.07 -8.35 4.71
CA ASP A 97 14.06 -8.48 5.75
C ASP A 97 12.86 -7.56 5.51
N ALA A 98 13.09 -6.32 5.14
CA ALA A 98 12.02 -5.39 4.77
C ALA A 98 11.17 -5.95 3.62
N ILE A 99 11.79 -6.41 2.53
CA ILE A 99 11.09 -6.98 1.38
C ILE A 99 10.34 -8.26 1.75
N LYS A 100 10.96 -9.18 2.50
CA LYS A 100 10.31 -10.42 2.96
C LYS A 100 9.10 -10.15 3.85
N LYS A 101 9.15 -9.09 4.68
CA LYS A 101 8.03 -8.64 5.52
C LYS A 101 6.97 -7.85 4.74
N GLY A 102 7.19 -7.63 3.44
CA GLY A 102 6.21 -7.04 2.54
C GLY A 102 6.38 -5.54 2.32
N ALA A 103 7.54 -4.95 2.58
CA ALA A 103 7.82 -3.61 2.09
C ALA A 103 7.72 -3.59 0.56
N ASN A 104 7.16 -2.51 0.03
CA ASN A 104 7.00 -2.34 -1.42
C ASN A 104 8.30 -1.83 -2.05
N ASP A 105 9.09 -1.07 -1.28
CA ASP A 105 10.38 -0.56 -1.73
C ASP A 105 11.29 -0.24 -0.53
N TYR A 106 12.59 -0.06 -0.85
CA TYR A 106 13.64 0.28 0.11
C TYR A 106 14.51 1.38 -0.49
N ILE A 107 14.74 2.46 0.25
CA ILE A 107 15.46 3.66 -0.21
C ILE A 107 16.62 3.93 0.74
N ILE A 108 17.76 4.28 0.16
CA ILE A 108 18.98 4.56 0.92
C ILE A 108 19.21 6.06 0.98
N LYS A 109 19.42 6.62 2.18
CA LYS A 109 19.86 8.01 2.37
C LYS A 109 21.36 8.15 1.98
N PRO A 110 21.78 9.21 1.26
CA PRO A 110 20.97 10.28 0.74
C PRO A 110 20.21 9.89 -0.55
N PHE A 111 18.98 10.36 -0.70
CA PHE A 111 18.13 10.10 -1.86
C PHE A 111 17.73 11.40 -2.56
N ASN A 112 17.24 11.28 -3.78
CA ASN A 112 16.60 12.36 -4.51
C ASN A 112 15.08 12.33 -4.25
N LEU A 113 14.46 13.49 -4.10
CA LEU A 113 13.01 13.62 -3.92
C LEU A 113 12.22 13.05 -5.12
N ASP A 114 12.76 13.15 -6.34
CA ASP A 114 12.17 12.50 -7.52
C ASP A 114 12.16 10.97 -7.42
N GLU A 115 13.14 10.38 -6.73
CA GLU A 115 13.14 8.94 -6.45
C GLU A 115 11.97 8.56 -5.53
N ILE A 116 11.73 9.35 -4.47
CA ILE A 116 10.58 9.16 -3.58
C ILE A 116 9.28 9.22 -4.38
N LYS A 117 9.11 10.25 -5.22
CA LYS A 117 7.94 10.40 -6.08
C LYS A 117 7.71 9.18 -6.95
N MET A 118 8.73 8.76 -7.71
CA MET A 118 8.62 7.61 -8.61
C MET A 118 8.23 6.32 -7.87
N LYS A 119 8.83 6.06 -6.70
CA LYS A 119 8.55 4.86 -5.91
C LYS A 119 7.14 4.89 -5.32
N VAL A 120 6.68 6.03 -4.83
CA VAL A 120 5.30 6.21 -4.33
C VAL A 120 4.29 6.01 -5.46
N GLU A 121 4.46 6.69 -6.59
CA GLU A 121 3.55 6.58 -7.74
C GLU A 121 3.50 5.15 -8.30
N ARG A 122 4.65 4.49 -8.43
CA ARG A 122 4.76 3.09 -8.87
C ARG A 122 4.01 2.15 -7.92
N ALA A 123 4.21 2.28 -6.61
CA ALA A 123 3.56 1.41 -5.63
C ALA A 123 2.04 1.59 -5.62
N ILE A 124 1.54 2.82 -5.75
CA ILE A 124 0.11 3.13 -5.88
C ILE A 124 -0.47 2.50 -7.17
N LEU A 125 0.24 2.63 -8.29
CA LEU A 125 -0.17 2.04 -9.57
C LEU A 125 -0.25 0.51 -9.49
N GLU A 126 0.79 -0.13 -8.96
CA GLU A 126 0.83 -1.59 -8.80
C GLU A 126 -0.31 -2.11 -7.92
N ARG A 127 -0.62 -1.42 -6.81
CA ARG A 127 -1.77 -1.76 -5.95
C ARG A 127 -3.09 -1.66 -6.71
N SER A 128 -3.26 -0.60 -7.51
CA SER A 128 -4.48 -0.39 -8.29
C SER A 128 -4.68 -1.47 -9.36
N LEU A 129 -3.61 -1.88 -10.03
CA LEU A 129 -3.63 -2.94 -11.04
C LEU A 129 -3.94 -4.31 -10.42
N LYS A 130 -3.31 -4.65 -9.28
CA LYS A 130 -3.60 -5.90 -8.54
C LYS A 130 -5.06 -5.97 -8.10
N GLY A 131 -5.65 -4.85 -7.66
CA GLY A 131 -7.06 -4.77 -7.29
C GLY A 131 -8.00 -5.05 -8.48
N ARG A 132 -7.70 -4.49 -9.66
CA ARG A 132 -8.49 -4.70 -10.89
C ARG A 132 -8.41 -6.16 -11.37
N LEU A 133 -7.23 -6.77 -11.33
CA LEU A 133 -7.06 -8.18 -11.72
C LEU A 133 -7.86 -9.13 -10.85
N LYS A 134 -7.92 -8.93 -9.53
CA LYS A 134 -8.75 -9.73 -8.63
C LYS A 134 -10.24 -9.65 -8.98
N ASN A 135 -10.73 -8.46 -9.32
CA ASN A 135 -12.13 -8.29 -9.72
C ASN A 135 -12.45 -8.99 -11.03
N VAL A 136 -11.56 -8.93 -12.03
CA VAL A 136 -11.74 -9.63 -13.31
C VAL A 136 -11.73 -11.15 -13.11
N GLN A 137 -10.82 -11.69 -12.28
CA GLN A 137 -10.82 -13.11 -11.96
C GLN A 137 -12.13 -13.56 -11.30
N GLY A 138 -12.68 -12.75 -10.36
CA GLY A 138 -13.99 -13.05 -9.77
C GLY A 138 -15.12 -13.15 -10.79
N ILE A 139 -15.17 -12.22 -11.76
CA ILE A 139 -16.18 -12.23 -12.84
C ILE A 139 -16.01 -13.47 -13.71
N VAL A 140 -14.77 -13.82 -14.09
CA VAL A 140 -14.48 -15.01 -14.92
C VAL A 140 -14.94 -16.28 -14.22
N TRP A 141 -14.66 -16.43 -12.91
CA TRP A 141 -15.14 -17.58 -12.15
C TRP A 141 -16.67 -17.65 -12.04
N CYS A 142 -17.34 -16.51 -11.84
CA CYS A 142 -18.80 -16.46 -11.87
C CYS A 142 -19.37 -16.91 -13.22
N LEU A 143 -18.80 -16.49 -14.33
CA LEU A 143 -19.20 -16.90 -15.66
C LEU A 143 -18.96 -18.40 -15.90
N LEU A 144 -17.78 -18.91 -15.53
CA LEU A 144 -17.44 -20.33 -15.69
C LEU A 144 -18.37 -21.26 -14.90
N ILE A 145 -18.82 -20.83 -13.72
CA ILE A 145 -19.75 -21.61 -12.89
C ILE A 145 -21.20 -21.48 -13.42
N SER A 146 -21.59 -20.32 -13.93
CA SER A 146 -22.96 -20.07 -14.40
C SER A 146 -23.31 -20.83 -15.69
N ILE A 147 -22.36 -20.97 -16.65
CA ILE A 147 -22.60 -21.65 -17.92
C ILE A 147 -23.11 -23.09 -17.76
N PRO A 148 -22.44 -23.99 -17.01
CA PRO A 148 -22.95 -25.36 -16.82
C PRO A 148 -24.28 -25.41 -16.09
N VAL A 149 -24.54 -24.50 -15.16
CA VAL A 149 -25.84 -24.42 -14.46
C VAL A 149 -26.97 -24.12 -15.42
N TRP A 150 -26.79 -23.14 -16.30
CA TRP A 150 -27.81 -22.81 -17.34
C TRP A 150 -28.00 -23.92 -18.35
N LEU A 151 -26.93 -24.63 -18.75
CA LEU A 151 -27.03 -25.80 -19.65
C LEU A 151 -27.83 -26.94 -19.02
N ILE A 152 -27.56 -27.28 -17.74
CA ILE A 152 -28.27 -28.31 -17.01
C ILE A 152 -29.76 -27.93 -16.87
N LEU A 153 -30.02 -26.68 -16.49
CA LEU A 153 -31.39 -26.16 -16.33
C LEU A 153 -32.16 -26.23 -17.65
N GLY A 154 -31.52 -25.85 -18.78
CA GLY A 154 -32.09 -25.94 -20.11
C GLY A 154 -32.43 -27.36 -20.53
N ILE A 155 -31.55 -28.34 -20.26
CA ILE A 155 -31.80 -29.77 -20.55
C ILE A 155 -32.95 -30.30 -19.69
N VAL A 156 -33.01 -29.95 -18.42
CA VAL A 156 -34.11 -30.39 -17.53
C VAL A 156 -35.42 -29.80 -17.99
N LEU A 157 -35.48 -28.52 -18.30
CA LEU A 157 -36.70 -27.86 -18.80
C LEU A 157 -37.18 -28.47 -20.14
N ALA A 158 -36.27 -28.74 -21.06
CA ALA A 158 -36.58 -29.37 -22.33
C ALA A 158 -37.13 -30.80 -22.17
N ARG A 159 -36.74 -31.52 -21.12
CA ARG A 159 -37.32 -32.85 -20.83
C ARG A 159 -38.66 -32.79 -20.12
N LEU A 160 -38.92 -31.73 -19.34
CA LEU A 160 -40.22 -31.59 -18.66
C LEU A 160 -41.34 -31.07 -19.55
N LEU A 161 -40.98 -30.42 -20.66
CA LEU A 161 -41.94 -29.89 -21.66
C LEU A 161 -42.26 -30.89 -22.79
N LYS A 162 -41.70 -32.08 -22.73
CA LYS A 162 -41.98 -33.20 -23.66
C LYS A 162 -42.84 -34.26 -22.98
#